data_1f48ab0d8556d48edbeb38e4b6c43ff8
#
_entry.id   1f48ab0d8556d48edbeb38e4b6c43ff8
#
_cell.length_a   1.000
_cell.length_b   1.000
_cell.length_c   1.000
_cell.angle_alpha   90.00
_cell.angle_beta   90.00
_cell.angle_gamma   90.00
#
_symmetry.space_group_name_H-M   'P 1'
#
loop_
_entity.id
_entity.type
_entity.pdbx_description
1 polymer ?
#
loop_
_entity_poly.entity_id
_entity_poly.type
_entity_poly.pdbx_seq_one_letter_code
_entity_poly.pdbx_strand_id
1 'polypeptide(L)'
;MRNPWAREYAKTPDRYIWGTAPSRFARELTALLPPGARILDLGCGEGRDSVYFAFCGYDVTGLDVSAAGLEKAERLADERGVSVRWLCTSMHEVPVTGRFDLVYSCGSIHHVPRRDRPRLFKRLKALTKERGFNAHLVFTDLHVYVEKDEEIDYFTPGELDEAYAEWLVVRREEGMVPCAQDGVQHLHSVERLVTTPVAQRALGLRRRLLPPVLLTA
;
A
#
# COMPACT_ATOMS: atom_id res chain seq x y z
N MET A 1 5.51 -14.89 -13.10
CA MET A 1 4.11 -14.43 -13.16
C MET A 1 4.05 -13.18 -14.02
N ARG A 2 3.15 -13.07 -14.99
CA ARG A 2 3.03 -11.86 -15.82
C ARG A 2 2.20 -10.85 -15.02
N ASN A 3 2.80 -9.74 -14.60
CA ASN A 3 2.07 -8.66 -13.94
C ASN A 3 1.33 -7.83 -15.01
N PRO A 4 -0.01 -7.75 -15.00
CA PRO A 4 -0.79 -7.01 -15.98
C PRO A 4 -0.44 -5.52 -15.97
N TRP A 5 -0.21 -4.96 -14.80
CA TRP A 5 0.11 -3.55 -14.61
C TRP A 5 1.45 -3.15 -15.24
N ALA A 6 2.47 -4.04 -15.22
CA ALA A 6 3.74 -3.76 -15.89
C ALA A 6 3.55 -3.49 -17.40
N ARG A 7 2.62 -4.21 -18.05
CA ARG A 7 2.26 -3.97 -19.44
C ARG A 7 1.48 -2.68 -19.64
N GLU A 8 0.55 -2.39 -18.72
CA GLU A 8 -0.29 -1.19 -18.83
C GLU A 8 0.52 0.09 -18.62
N TYR A 9 1.44 0.12 -17.68
CA TYR A 9 2.34 1.25 -17.48
C TYR A 9 3.23 1.50 -18.71
N ALA A 10 3.71 0.44 -19.36
CA ALA A 10 4.50 0.55 -20.58
C ALA A 10 3.69 1.08 -21.79
N LYS A 11 2.38 0.77 -21.87
CA LYS A 11 1.50 1.28 -22.93
C LYS A 11 1.12 2.75 -22.79
N THR A 12 1.30 3.32 -21.61
CA THR A 12 0.87 4.69 -21.28
C THR A 12 2.02 5.54 -20.75
N PRO A 13 3.15 5.70 -21.49
CA PRO A 13 4.37 6.35 -20.97
C PRO A 13 4.13 7.79 -20.52
N ASP A 14 3.23 8.51 -21.16
CA ASP A 14 2.98 9.94 -20.93
C ASP A 14 1.73 10.22 -20.07
N ARG A 15 1.07 9.18 -19.57
CA ARG A 15 -0.14 9.32 -18.76
C ARG A 15 -0.05 8.48 -17.48
N TYR A 16 -0.34 9.10 -16.34
CA TYR A 16 -0.49 8.39 -15.07
C TYR A 16 -1.87 7.75 -14.97
N ILE A 17 -1.92 6.42 -14.90
CA ILE A 17 -3.18 5.65 -14.85
C ILE A 17 -3.94 5.98 -13.56
N TRP A 18 -3.21 6.07 -12.45
CA TRP A 18 -3.77 6.37 -11.13
C TRP A 18 -3.77 7.87 -10.78
N GLY A 19 -3.38 8.72 -11.74
CA GLY A 19 -3.14 10.14 -11.50
C GLY A 19 -1.92 10.40 -10.61
N THR A 20 -1.67 11.68 -10.31
CA THR A 20 -0.51 12.12 -9.51
C THR A 20 -0.90 12.59 -8.10
N ALA A 21 -2.20 12.67 -7.81
CA ALA A 21 -2.67 13.02 -6.48
C ALA A 21 -2.55 11.83 -5.54
N PRO A 22 -2.10 12.02 -4.29
CA PRO A 22 -2.00 10.93 -3.33
C PRO A 22 -3.36 10.32 -3.00
N SER A 23 -3.36 9.04 -2.70
CA SER A 23 -4.56 8.37 -2.21
C SER A 23 -5.04 9.02 -0.90
N ARG A 24 -6.34 8.92 -0.63
CA ARG A 24 -6.88 9.33 0.67
C ARG A 24 -6.20 8.56 1.80
N PHE A 25 -5.93 7.27 1.60
CA PHE A 25 -5.30 6.42 2.59
C PHE A 25 -3.90 6.92 2.96
N ALA A 26 -3.05 7.25 1.97
CA ALA A 26 -1.72 7.81 2.23
C ALA A 26 -1.79 9.12 3.04
N ARG A 27 -2.71 10.04 2.67
CA ARG A 27 -2.88 11.31 3.38
C ARG A 27 -3.25 11.14 4.85
N GLU A 28 -4.13 10.19 5.15
CA GLU A 28 -4.60 9.92 6.51
C GLU A 28 -3.50 9.33 7.40
N LEU A 29 -2.57 8.56 6.84
CA LEU A 29 -1.48 7.93 7.59
C LEU A 29 -0.42 8.92 8.09
N THR A 30 -0.24 10.06 7.45
CA THR A 30 0.77 11.06 7.86
C THR A 30 0.55 11.55 9.30
N ALA A 31 -0.69 11.57 9.78
CA ALA A 31 -1.02 11.95 11.15
C ALA A 31 -0.50 10.97 12.23
N LEU A 32 -0.09 9.77 11.83
CA LEU A 32 0.42 8.73 12.73
C LEU A 32 1.94 8.72 12.79
N LEU A 33 2.62 9.40 11.87
CA LEU A 33 4.06 9.27 11.66
C LEU A 33 4.84 10.40 12.30
N PRO A 34 6.00 10.11 12.89
CA PRO A 34 6.91 11.15 13.34
C PRO A 34 7.60 11.82 12.15
N PRO A 35 8.09 13.06 12.30
CA PRO A 35 8.91 13.72 11.28
C PRO A 35 10.09 12.85 10.85
N GLY A 36 10.39 12.79 9.55
CA GLY A 36 11.48 11.99 9.00
C GLY A 36 11.28 10.47 9.09
N ALA A 37 10.04 10.02 9.27
CA ALA A 37 9.73 8.59 9.32
C ALA A 37 10.23 7.85 8.08
N ARG A 38 10.69 6.62 8.26
CA ARG A 38 11.09 5.73 7.17
C ARG A 38 9.89 4.91 6.71
N ILE A 39 9.60 4.98 5.42
CA ILE A 39 8.44 4.34 4.79
C ILE A 39 8.89 3.33 3.74
N LEU A 40 8.28 2.15 3.76
CA LEU A 40 8.37 1.16 2.69
C LEU A 40 7.01 1.08 2.00
N ASP A 41 6.96 1.42 0.71
CA ASP A 41 5.76 1.35 -0.14
C ASP A 41 5.86 0.15 -1.08
N LEU A 42 4.97 -0.82 -0.89
CA LEU A 42 4.95 -2.10 -1.59
C LEU A 42 4.00 -2.06 -2.79
N GLY A 43 4.53 -2.29 -4.00
CA GLY A 43 3.75 -2.16 -5.24
C GLY A 43 3.38 -0.70 -5.48
N CYS A 44 4.38 0.18 -5.42
CA CYS A 44 4.18 1.63 -5.50
C CYS A 44 3.73 2.12 -6.89
N GLY A 45 3.80 1.27 -7.93
CA GLY A 45 3.38 1.57 -9.29
C GLY A 45 4.05 2.82 -9.86
N GLU A 46 3.24 3.82 -10.22
CA GLU A 46 3.66 5.12 -10.78
C GLU A 46 4.06 6.14 -9.68
N GLY A 47 4.16 5.72 -8.42
CA GLY A 47 4.79 6.48 -7.35
C GLY A 47 3.95 7.55 -6.66
N ARG A 48 2.65 7.71 -6.98
CA ARG A 48 1.82 8.82 -6.47
C ARG A 48 1.84 8.96 -4.94
N ASP A 49 1.79 7.84 -4.19
CA ASP A 49 1.77 7.83 -2.73
C ASP A 49 3.20 7.95 -2.17
N SER A 50 4.18 7.24 -2.77
CA SER A 50 5.60 7.34 -2.41
C SER A 50 6.13 8.78 -2.54
N VAL A 51 5.84 9.46 -3.66
CA VAL A 51 6.25 10.86 -3.91
C VAL A 51 5.55 11.80 -2.91
N TYR A 52 4.29 11.57 -2.60
CA TYR A 52 3.59 12.35 -1.58
C TYR A 52 4.24 12.19 -0.20
N PHE A 53 4.57 10.98 0.21
CA PHE A 53 5.26 10.76 1.48
C PHE A 53 6.63 11.46 1.50
N ALA A 54 7.40 11.39 0.42
CA ALA A 54 8.68 12.10 0.31
C ALA A 54 8.47 13.62 0.37
N PHE A 55 7.43 14.16 -0.28
CA PHE A 55 7.06 15.57 -0.20
C PHE A 55 6.70 16.02 1.23
N CYS A 56 6.15 15.11 2.04
CA CYS A 56 5.91 15.35 3.47
C CYS A 56 7.18 15.25 4.33
N GLY A 57 8.37 15.03 3.74
CA GLY A 57 9.65 14.97 4.44
C GLY A 57 10.00 13.59 5.02
N TYR A 58 9.41 12.51 4.51
CA TYR A 58 9.71 11.15 4.93
C TYR A 58 10.83 10.51 4.07
N ASP A 59 11.57 9.57 4.65
CA ASP A 59 12.56 8.73 3.96
C ASP A 59 11.83 7.51 3.33
N VAL A 60 11.62 7.56 2.01
CA VAL A 60 10.75 6.61 1.31
C VAL A 60 11.56 5.64 0.45
N THR A 61 11.22 4.37 0.58
CA THR A 61 11.62 3.31 -0.36
C THR A 61 10.37 2.75 -1.02
N GLY A 62 10.23 2.95 -2.32
CA GLY A 62 9.16 2.36 -3.14
C GLY A 62 9.68 1.13 -3.89
N LEU A 63 8.91 0.06 -3.90
CA LEU A 63 9.22 -1.11 -4.73
C LEU A 63 8.05 -1.48 -5.63
N ASP A 64 8.37 -1.82 -6.87
CA ASP A 64 7.43 -2.36 -7.85
C ASP A 64 8.17 -3.30 -8.82
N VAL A 65 7.45 -4.22 -9.45
CA VAL A 65 8.04 -5.11 -10.48
C VAL A 65 8.12 -4.43 -11.85
N SER A 66 7.41 -3.33 -12.04
CA SER A 66 7.32 -2.61 -13.31
C SER A 66 8.39 -1.54 -13.43
N ALA A 67 9.40 -1.78 -14.26
CA ALA A 67 10.37 -0.75 -14.60
C ALA A 67 9.69 0.49 -15.20
N ALA A 68 8.71 0.32 -16.10
CA ALA A 68 7.97 1.43 -16.71
C ALA A 68 7.13 2.22 -15.68
N GLY A 69 6.59 1.55 -14.65
CA GLY A 69 5.94 2.23 -13.51
C GLY A 69 6.94 3.07 -12.73
N LEU A 70 8.11 2.51 -12.41
CA LEU A 70 9.16 3.19 -11.67
C LEU A 70 9.79 4.36 -12.44
N GLU A 71 9.92 4.27 -13.77
CA GLU A 71 10.35 5.39 -14.60
C GLU A 71 9.39 6.59 -14.52
N LYS A 72 8.08 6.33 -14.46
CA LYS A 72 7.08 7.36 -14.24
C LYS A 72 7.14 7.90 -12.81
N ALA A 73 7.35 7.03 -11.83
CA ALA A 73 7.50 7.41 -10.42
C ALA A 73 8.71 8.33 -10.22
N GLU A 74 9.84 8.05 -10.88
CA GLU A 74 11.03 8.90 -10.86
C GLU A 74 10.74 10.28 -11.46
N ARG A 75 10.12 10.33 -12.65
CA ARG A 75 9.71 11.62 -13.26
C ARG A 75 8.82 12.44 -12.34
N LEU A 76 7.84 11.78 -11.70
CA LEU A 76 6.95 12.46 -10.75
C LEU A 76 7.72 13.01 -9.53
N ALA A 77 8.71 12.26 -9.04
CA ALA A 77 9.57 12.69 -7.94
C ALA A 77 10.40 13.92 -8.35
N ASP A 78 11.01 13.90 -9.54
CA ASP A 78 11.77 15.01 -10.11
C ASP A 78 10.88 16.27 -10.26
N GLU A 79 9.67 16.14 -10.83
CA GLU A 79 8.69 17.22 -10.98
C GLU A 79 8.30 17.86 -9.64
N ARG A 80 8.32 17.07 -8.56
CA ARG A 80 7.99 17.53 -7.20
C ARG A 80 9.20 17.94 -6.38
N GLY A 81 10.42 17.82 -6.93
CA GLY A 81 11.66 18.19 -6.28
C GLY A 81 11.97 17.33 -5.04
N VAL A 82 11.59 16.05 -5.07
CA VAL A 82 11.81 15.10 -3.96
C VAL A 82 12.58 13.88 -4.43
N SER A 83 13.17 13.14 -3.48
CA SER A 83 13.90 11.91 -3.77
C SER A 83 13.22 10.73 -3.09
N VAL A 84 13.10 9.62 -3.82
CA VAL A 84 12.61 8.34 -3.35
C VAL A 84 13.58 7.25 -3.79
N ARG A 85 13.82 6.28 -2.92
CA ARG A 85 14.61 5.11 -3.29
C ARG A 85 13.71 4.10 -4.01
N TRP A 86 13.91 3.93 -5.31
CA TRP A 86 13.15 2.98 -6.12
C TRP A 86 13.85 1.62 -6.21
N LEU A 87 13.07 0.54 -6.09
CA LEU A 87 13.53 -0.84 -6.23
C LEU A 87 12.65 -1.59 -7.25
N CYS A 88 13.24 -1.93 -8.40
CA CYS A 88 12.55 -2.77 -9.39
C CYS A 88 12.66 -4.24 -8.98
N THR A 89 11.70 -4.72 -8.20
CA THR A 89 11.71 -6.07 -7.64
C THR A 89 10.32 -6.54 -7.24
N SER A 90 10.19 -7.86 -7.02
CA SER A 90 8.94 -8.47 -6.57
C SER A 90 8.70 -8.26 -5.07
N MET A 91 7.44 -8.05 -4.70
CA MET A 91 7.00 -8.08 -3.29
C MET A 91 7.28 -9.43 -2.59
N HIS A 92 7.49 -10.51 -3.33
CA HIS A 92 7.88 -11.81 -2.75
C HIS A 92 9.29 -11.78 -2.13
N GLU A 93 10.16 -10.92 -2.63
CA GLU A 93 11.57 -10.88 -2.21
C GLU A 93 11.81 -9.85 -1.12
N VAL A 94 11.20 -8.66 -1.23
CA VAL A 94 11.37 -7.50 -0.34
C VAL A 94 12.84 -7.38 0.13
N PRO A 95 13.79 -7.06 -0.79
CA PRO A 95 15.23 -7.13 -0.54
C PRO A 95 15.73 -5.87 0.18
N VAL A 96 15.01 -5.43 1.21
CA VAL A 96 15.39 -4.27 2.02
C VAL A 96 15.91 -4.71 3.39
N THR A 97 16.78 -3.88 3.96
CA THR A 97 17.34 -4.06 5.30
C THR A 97 16.90 -2.92 6.22
N GLY A 98 17.03 -3.17 7.52
CA GLY A 98 16.60 -2.22 8.55
C GLY A 98 15.10 -2.31 8.82
N ARG A 99 14.59 -1.34 9.58
CA ARG A 99 13.18 -1.27 9.97
C ARG A 99 12.57 0.06 9.60
N PHE A 100 11.28 0.02 9.34
CA PHE A 100 10.46 1.14 8.88
C PHE A 100 9.46 1.58 9.93
N ASP A 101 9.14 2.86 9.95
CA ASP A 101 8.06 3.42 10.77
C ASP A 101 6.71 3.08 10.15
N LEU A 102 6.65 2.96 8.82
CA LEU A 102 5.47 2.53 8.08
C LEU A 102 5.85 1.51 7.01
N VAL A 103 5.17 0.38 6.99
CA VAL A 103 5.13 -0.56 5.87
C VAL A 103 3.75 -0.42 5.25
N TYR A 104 3.71 0.06 4.02
CA TYR A 104 2.50 0.51 3.33
C TYR A 104 2.23 -0.30 2.07
N SER A 105 0.96 -0.51 1.74
CA SER A 105 0.52 -0.95 0.42
C SER A 105 -0.89 -0.47 0.14
N CYS A 106 -1.14 -0.04 -1.10
CA CYS A 106 -2.44 0.44 -1.52
C CYS A 106 -2.85 -0.20 -2.85
N GLY A 107 -3.76 -1.18 -2.79
CA GLY A 107 -4.25 -1.86 -3.98
C GLY A 107 -3.19 -2.71 -4.70
N SER A 108 -2.25 -3.33 -3.99
CA SER A 108 -1.14 -4.06 -4.61
C SER A 108 -0.92 -5.48 -4.07
N ILE A 109 -1.02 -5.72 -2.77
CA ILE A 109 -0.63 -7.03 -2.19
C ILE A 109 -1.62 -8.17 -2.51
N HIS A 110 -2.80 -7.89 -3.03
CA HIS A 110 -3.72 -8.92 -3.54
C HIS A 110 -3.18 -9.60 -4.82
N HIS A 111 -2.18 -9.02 -5.48
CA HIS A 111 -1.45 -9.70 -6.57
C HIS A 111 -0.48 -10.79 -6.07
N VAL A 112 -0.25 -10.88 -4.76
CA VAL A 112 0.52 -11.97 -4.17
C VAL A 112 -0.40 -13.17 -3.96
N PRO A 113 -0.07 -14.35 -4.54
CA PRO A 113 -0.88 -15.55 -4.36
C PRO A 113 -1.12 -15.86 -2.88
N ARG A 114 -2.32 -16.30 -2.55
CA ARG A 114 -2.74 -16.59 -1.16
C ARG A 114 -1.74 -17.48 -0.42
N ARG A 115 -1.21 -18.51 -1.08
CA ARG A 115 -0.21 -19.44 -0.50
C ARG A 115 1.09 -18.75 -0.06
N ASP A 116 1.44 -17.60 -0.64
CA ASP A 116 2.70 -16.89 -0.39
C ASP A 116 2.53 -15.74 0.64
N ARG A 117 1.28 -15.32 0.90
CA ARG A 117 0.95 -14.22 1.83
C ARG A 117 1.45 -14.42 3.26
N PRO A 118 1.39 -15.62 3.87
CA PRO A 118 1.92 -15.80 5.22
C PRO A 118 3.40 -15.50 5.32
N ARG A 119 4.19 -15.86 4.29
CA ARG A 119 5.62 -15.53 4.21
C ARG A 119 5.83 -14.03 4.05
N LEU A 120 5.04 -13.38 3.18
CA LEU A 120 5.08 -11.93 3.00
C LEU A 120 4.79 -11.22 4.32
N PHE A 121 3.66 -11.47 4.97
CA PHE A 121 3.29 -10.79 6.21
C PHE A 121 4.32 -11.02 7.33
N LYS A 122 4.86 -12.23 7.46
CA LYS A 122 5.98 -12.48 8.38
C LYS A 122 7.17 -11.56 8.09
N ARG A 123 7.51 -11.35 6.82
CA ARG A 123 8.59 -10.45 6.40
C ARG A 123 8.26 -8.99 6.72
N LEU A 124 7.04 -8.53 6.38
CA LEU A 124 6.60 -7.15 6.63
C LEU A 124 6.62 -6.81 8.12
N LYS A 125 6.13 -7.71 8.97
CA LYS A 125 6.19 -7.57 10.42
C LYS A 125 7.62 -7.44 10.94
N ALA A 126 8.55 -8.26 10.43
CA ALA A 126 9.96 -8.21 10.82
C ALA A 126 10.65 -6.90 10.40
N LEU A 127 10.18 -6.25 9.34
CA LEU A 127 10.66 -4.96 8.84
C LEU A 127 10.06 -3.76 9.58
N THR A 128 9.10 -3.96 10.46
CA THR A 128 8.42 -2.87 11.15
C THR A 128 9.11 -2.57 12.48
N LYS A 129 9.29 -1.30 12.79
CA LYS A 129 9.79 -0.86 14.11
C LYS A 129 8.76 -1.19 15.20
N GLU A 130 9.20 -1.30 16.46
CA GLU A 130 8.30 -1.56 17.61
C GLU A 130 7.16 -0.54 17.75
N ARG A 131 7.40 0.71 17.32
CA ARG A 131 6.40 1.80 17.29
C ARG A 131 5.96 2.13 15.87
N GLY A 132 6.22 1.23 14.93
CA GLY A 132 5.83 1.40 13.53
C GLY A 132 4.46 0.82 13.25
N PHE A 133 4.04 1.00 12.01
CA PHE A 133 2.74 0.56 11.52
C PHE A 133 2.88 -0.30 10.28
N ASN A 134 1.98 -1.25 10.13
CA ASN A 134 1.62 -1.83 8.85
C ASN A 134 0.26 -1.29 8.43
N ALA A 135 0.17 -0.79 7.21
CA ALA A 135 -1.05 -0.19 6.67
C ALA A 135 -1.31 -0.71 5.26
N HIS A 136 -2.39 -1.44 5.10
CA HIS A 136 -2.72 -2.12 3.84
C HIS A 136 -4.13 -1.78 3.40
N LEU A 137 -4.30 -1.46 2.10
CA LEU A 137 -5.57 -1.48 1.41
C LEU A 137 -5.53 -2.66 0.43
N VAL A 138 -6.46 -3.59 0.57
CA VAL A 138 -6.60 -4.76 -0.29
C VAL A 138 -7.98 -4.84 -0.93
N PHE A 139 -8.06 -5.50 -2.06
CA PHE A 139 -9.33 -5.86 -2.67
C PHE A 139 -9.79 -7.21 -2.12
N THR A 140 -11.11 -7.33 -1.85
CA THR A 140 -11.71 -8.52 -1.27
C THR A 140 -12.63 -9.24 -2.26
N ASP A 141 -12.90 -10.51 -2.02
CA ASP A 141 -13.73 -11.36 -2.85
C ASP A 141 -15.25 -11.20 -2.62
N LEU A 142 -15.67 -10.21 -1.80
CA LEU A 142 -17.09 -9.86 -1.65
C LEU A 142 -17.69 -9.31 -2.95
N HIS A 143 -16.88 -8.65 -3.78
CA HIS A 143 -17.25 -8.20 -5.11
C HIS A 143 -16.05 -8.37 -6.04
N VAL A 144 -16.10 -9.42 -6.85
CA VAL A 144 -15.01 -9.78 -7.77
C VAL A 144 -15.24 -9.10 -9.11
N TYR A 145 -14.25 -8.36 -9.55
CA TYR A 145 -14.14 -7.86 -10.91
C TYR A 145 -12.86 -8.43 -11.53
N VAL A 146 -13.01 -9.12 -12.67
CA VAL A 146 -11.87 -9.71 -13.39
C VAL A 146 -11.15 -8.60 -14.15
N GLU A 147 -10.03 -8.15 -13.60
CA GLU A 147 -9.21 -7.14 -14.26
C GLU A 147 -8.32 -7.78 -15.32
N LYS A 148 -8.41 -7.27 -16.56
CA LYS A 148 -7.47 -7.57 -17.65
C LYS A 148 -7.29 -9.08 -17.94
N ASP A 149 -8.38 -9.84 -17.80
CA ASP A 149 -8.41 -11.30 -18.00
C ASP A 149 -7.41 -12.09 -17.12
N GLU A 150 -7.03 -11.53 -15.96
CA GLU A 150 -6.15 -12.21 -15.01
C GLU A 150 -6.92 -12.65 -13.76
N GLU A 151 -6.68 -13.88 -13.34
CA GLU A 151 -7.15 -14.38 -12.04
C GLU A 151 -6.30 -13.75 -10.92
N ILE A 152 -6.95 -12.97 -10.07
CA ILE A 152 -6.35 -12.36 -8.89
C ILE A 152 -6.89 -13.10 -7.67
N ASP A 153 -5.99 -13.54 -6.80
CA ASP A 153 -6.35 -14.08 -5.50
C ASP A 153 -6.79 -12.92 -4.57
N TYR A 154 -8.04 -12.45 -4.71
CA TYR A 154 -8.58 -11.43 -3.80
C TYR A 154 -8.54 -11.94 -2.35
N PHE A 155 -8.48 -11.00 -1.41
CA PHE A 155 -8.52 -11.33 0.00
C PHE A 155 -9.92 -11.78 0.42
N THR A 156 -10.01 -12.79 1.26
CA THR A 156 -11.26 -13.09 1.98
C THR A 156 -11.43 -12.05 3.07
N PRO A 157 -12.65 -11.56 3.34
CA PRO A 157 -12.91 -10.68 4.47
C PRO A 157 -12.36 -11.25 5.77
N GLY A 158 -11.59 -10.45 6.51
CA GLY A 158 -10.91 -10.86 7.74
C GLY A 158 -9.55 -11.55 7.56
N GLU A 159 -9.11 -11.86 6.35
CA GLU A 159 -7.78 -12.46 6.11
C GLU A 159 -6.65 -11.55 6.59
N LEU A 160 -6.81 -10.21 6.46
CA LEU A 160 -5.86 -9.27 7.04
C LEU A 160 -5.86 -9.28 8.57
N ASP A 161 -7.03 -9.37 9.20
CA ASP A 161 -7.14 -9.47 10.66
C ASP A 161 -6.44 -10.72 11.18
N GLU A 162 -6.64 -11.87 10.52
CA GLU A 162 -5.94 -13.12 10.84
C GLU A 162 -4.42 -12.97 10.69
N ALA A 163 -3.96 -12.35 9.60
CA ALA A 163 -2.55 -12.12 9.36
C ALA A 163 -1.88 -11.25 10.45
N TYR A 164 -2.64 -10.39 11.11
CA TYR A 164 -2.17 -9.49 12.17
C TYR A 164 -2.82 -9.74 13.54
N ALA A 165 -3.35 -10.94 13.79
CA ALA A 165 -4.11 -11.26 15.02
C ALA A 165 -3.34 -10.97 16.32
N GLU A 166 -2.00 -11.06 16.30
CA GLU A 166 -1.14 -10.74 17.45
C GLU A 166 -0.75 -9.26 17.56
N TRP A 167 -1.20 -8.41 16.63
CA TRP A 167 -0.95 -6.97 16.61
C TRP A 167 -2.15 -6.16 17.09
N LEU A 168 -1.93 -4.93 17.50
CA LEU A 168 -3.01 -4.01 17.84
C LEU A 168 -3.58 -3.40 16.56
N VAL A 169 -4.88 -3.58 16.36
CA VAL A 169 -5.62 -2.86 15.31
C VAL A 169 -5.80 -1.41 15.73
N VAL A 170 -5.23 -0.50 14.95
CA VAL A 170 -5.36 0.96 15.12
C VAL A 170 -6.58 1.46 14.37
N ARG A 171 -6.79 0.93 13.15
CA ARG A 171 -7.92 1.28 12.29
C ARG A 171 -8.29 0.10 11.40
N ARG A 172 -9.58 -0.12 11.22
CA ARG A 172 -10.14 -1.07 10.27
C ARG A 172 -11.32 -0.42 9.56
N GLU A 173 -11.37 -0.54 8.25
CA GLU A 173 -12.46 -0.04 7.43
C GLU A 173 -12.72 -1.01 6.29
N GLU A 174 -13.99 -1.17 5.95
CA GLU A 174 -14.46 -1.91 4.78
C GLU A 174 -15.30 -0.97 3.93
N GLY A 175 -15.33 -1.19 2.62
CA GLY A 175 -16.13 -0.37 1.74
C GLY A 175 -16.05 -0.78 0.28
N MET A 176 -16.70 0.03 -0.56
CA MET A 176 -16.66 -0.11 -2.02
C MET A 176 -15.91 1.07 -2.62
N VAL A 177 -15.04 0.81 -3.59
CA VAL A 177 -14.30 1.85 -4.33
C VAL A 177 -14.66 1.79 -5.80
N PRO A 178 -15.10 2.90 -6.40
CA PRO A 178 -15.32 2.95 -7.85
C PRO A 178 -13.97 2.92 -8.58
N CYS A 179 -13.94 2.20 -9.68
CA CYS A 179 -12.80 2.05 -10.56
C CYS A 179 -13.24 2.15 -12.03
N ALA A 180 -12.38 2.69 -12.89
CA ALA A 180 -12.61 2.80 -14.33
C ALA A 180 -11.28 2.77 -15.13
N GLN A 181 -10.19 2.25 -14.56
CA GLN A 181 -8.85 2.30 -15.16
C GLN A 181 -8.72 1.46 -16.43
N ASP A 182 -9.58 0.46 -16.59
CA ASP A 182 -9.69 -0.36 -17.80
C ASP A 182 -10.68 0.19 -18.84
N GLY A 183 -11.29 1.36 -18.56
CA GLY A 183 -12.31 1.99 -19.40
C GLY A 183 -13.74 1.53 -19.11
N VAL A 184 -13.92 0.57 -18.19
CA VAL A 184 -15.24 0.08 -17.75
C VAL A 184 -15.46 0.50 -16.30
N GLN A 185 -16.60 1.16 -16.04
CA GLN A 185 -16.97 1.52 -14.67
C GLN A 185 -17.36 0.27 -13.88
N HIS A 186 -16.68 0.03 -12.78
CA HIS A 186 -16.95 -1.08 -11.87
C HIS A 186 -16.62 -0.69 -10.43
N LEU A 187 -16.93 -1.58 -9.50
CA LEU A 187 -16.67 -1.40 -8.07
C LEU A 187 -15.74 -2.50 -7.59
N HIS A 188 -14.85 -2.15 -6.67
CA HIS A 188 -14.08 -3.13 -5.88
C HIS A 188 -14.54 -3.08 -4.44
N SER A 189 -14.77 -4.24 -3.83
CA SER A 189 -14.84 -4.34 -2.38
C SER A 189 -13.42 -4.25 -1.81
N VAL A 190 -13.24 -3.44 -0.78
CA VAL A 190 -11.94 -3.18 -0.18
C VAL A 190 -11.97 -3.33 1.33
N GLU A 191 -10.84 -3.75 1.87
CA GLU A 191 -10.53 -3.69 3.29
C GLU A 191 -9.29 -2.83 3.49
N ARG A 192 -9.33 -1.96 4.52
CA ARG A 192 -8.18 -1.18 4.99
C ARG A 192 -7.88 -1.57 6.41
N LEU A 193 -6.64 -1.91 6.67
CA LEU A 193 -6.17 -2.25 8.00
C LEU A 193 -4.91 -1.46 8.34
N VAL A 194 -4.90 -0.82 9.50
CA VAL A 194 -3.70 -0.21 10.09
C VAL A 194 -3.44 -0.90 11.43
N THR A 195 -2.27 -1.48 11.55
CA THR A 195 -1.86 -2.25 12.74
C THR A 195 -0.50 -1.81 13.26
N THR A 196 -0.24 -2.11 14.53
CA THR A 196 1.03 -1.83 15.19
C THR A 196 1.39 -2.96 16.15
N PRO A 197 2.69 -3.25 16.41
CA PRO A 197 3.09 -4.27 17.38
C PRO A 197 2.51 -4.03 18.79
N VAL A 198 2.14 -5.11 19.47
CA VAL A 198 1.48 -5.05 20.81
C VAL A 198 2.34 -4.37 21.88
N ALA A 199 3.66 -4.33 21.73
CA ALA A 199 4.58 -3.69 22.68
C ALA A 199 4.20 -2.21 22.99
N GLN A 200 3.47 -1.54 22.11
CA GLN A 200 2.95 -0.19 22.35
C GLN A 200 1.85 -0.10 23.43
N ARG A 201 1.21 -1.20 23.82
CA ARG A 201 0.26 -1.22 24.93
C ARG A 201 0.88 -0.82 26.27
N ALA A 202 2.16 -1.14 26.46
CA ALA A 202 2.90 -0.84 27.70
C ALA A 202 3.28 0.65 27.84
N LEU A 203 3.16 1.47 26.80
CA LEU A 203 3.65 2.85 26.74
C LEU A 203 2.55 3.92 26.78
N GLY A 204 1.33 3.57 27.15
CA GLY A 204 0.29 4.56 27.50
C GLY A 204 -0.20 5.43 26.31
N LEU A 205 -0.23 4.90 25.09
CA LEU A 205 -0.90 5.56 23.98
C LEU A 205 -2.41 5.63 24.29
N ARG A 206 -2.83 6.73 24.91
CA ARG A 206 -4.25 7.09 24.94
C ARG A 206 -4.76 7.11 23.51
N ARG A 207 -5.75 6.26 23.24
CA ARG A 207 -6.50 6.17 21.99
C ARG A 207 -6.87 7.57 21.49
N ARG A 208 -6.11 8.13 20.58
CA ARG A 208 -6.67 9.08 19.63
C ARG A 208 -7.29 8.24 18.52
N LEU A 209 -8.42 7.65 18.82
CA LEU A 209 -9.31 7.09 17.82
C LEU A 209 -9.72 8.27 16.94
N LEU A 210 -9.24 8.28 15.71
CA LEU A 210 -9.83 9.14 14.69
C LEU A 210 -11.30 8.72 14.57
N PRO A 211 -12.24 9.67 14.52
CA PRO A 211 -13.65 9.34 14.42
C PRO A 211 -13.92 8.52 13.16
N PRO A 212 -14.92 7.62 13.17
CA PRO A 212 -15.32 6.90 11.98
C PRO A 212 -15.74 7.92 10.92
N VAL A 213 -15.04 7.93 9.81
CA VAL A 213 -15.39 8.79 8.68
C VAL A 213 -16.34 8.01 7.79
N LEU A 214 -17.61 8.40 7.80
CA LEU A 214 -18.59 7.93 6.83
C LEU A 214 -18.05 8.20 5.41
N LEU A 215 -17.90 7.14 4.64
CA LEU A 215 -17.59 7.19 3.22
C LEU A 215 -18.84 7.75 2.49
N THR A 216 -18.87 9.05 2.29
CA THR A 216 -19.73 9.65 1.28
C THR A 216 -18.98 9.71 -0.04
N ALA A 217 -19.69 9.32 -1.10
CA ALA A 217 -19.22 9.19 -2.48
C ALA A 217 -18.53 10.46 -3.01
#